data_1aaaf4943de42375c841853ec76e4a3b
#
_entry.id   1aaaf4943de42375c841853ec76e4a3b
#
_cell.length_a   1.000
_cell.length_b   1.000
_cell.length_c   1.000
_cell.angle_alpha   90.00
_cell.angle_beta   90.00
_cell.angle_gamma   90.00
#
_symmetry.space_group_name_H-M   'P 1'
#
loop_
_entity.id
_entity.type
_entity.pdbx_description
1 polymer ?
#
loop_
_entity_poly.entity_id
_entity_poly.type
_entity_poly.pdbx_seq_one_letter_code
_entity_poly.pdbx_strand_id
1 'polypeptide(L)'
;MKRLTQTLVLCLLTTFPVLAQSNYVSEVWVSDLGNGKYKNPVLYADYSDPDACRVGDDFYMTSSSFGCLPGLQILHSKDLVNWTFIGAAVPDALAPIQTPERPEHGNRIWAPSIRHHNGEFYIFWGDPDQGAFMVKAKDPKGPWSEPVLVKAGKGIIDTCPLWDEDGKVYLVHAYAGSRAGLKSVITICELNAEATKAITPSRIVFDGHEAHQTCEGPKFYKRNGYYYIFHPAGGVPTGWQVVLRSKNVYGPY
;
A
#
# COMPACT_ATOMS: atom_id res chain seq x y z
N MET A 1 16.06 -17.39 -73.94
CA MET A 1 14.89 -16.74 -73.38
C MET A 1 14.60 -17.38 -72.04
N LYS A 2 15.03 -16.74 -70.91
CA LYS A 2 14.74 -17.17 -69.51
C LYS A 2 13.52 -16.37 -69.05
N ARG A 3 12.44 -17.04 -68.70
CA ARG A 3 11.26 -16.44 -68.09
C ARG A 3 11.53 -16.25 -66.60
N LEU A 4 11.49 -15.01 -66.12
CA LEU A 4 11.48 -14.65 -64.71
C LEU A 4 10.04 -14.78 -64.20
N THR A 5 9.81 -15.68 -63.28
CA THR A 5 8.54 -15.79 -62.55
C THR A 5 8.64 -14.90 -61.32
N GLN A 6 7.92 -13.79 -61.25
CA GLN A 6 7.77 -12.95 -60.07
C GLN A 6 6.71 -13.58 -59.15
N THR A 7 7.17 -14.00 -57.97
CA THR A 7 6.28 -14.48 -56.92
C THR A 7 5.84 -13.25 -56.09
N LEU A 8 4.55 -12.93 -56.17
CA LEU A 8 3.91 -11.87 -55.37
C LEU A 8 3.62 -12.43 -53.99
N VAL A 9 4.36 -11.96 -52.96
CA VAL A 9 4.06 -12.26 -51.57
C VAL A 9 3.00 -11.30 -51.07
N LEU A 10 1.80 -11.81 -50.86
CA LEU A 10 0.65 -11.08 -50.32
C LEU A 10 0.76 -11.11 -48.79
N CYS A 11 1.25 -10.03 -48.14
CA CYS A 11 1.20 -9.88 -46.68
C CYS A 11 -0.26 -9.61 -46.27
N LEU A 12 -0.90 -10.63 -45.70
CA LEU A 12 -2.17 -10.44 -44.98
C LEU A 12 -1.88 -9.75 -43.66
N LEU A 13 -2.19 -8.46 -43.57
CA LEU A 13 -2.30 -7.72 -42.34
C LEU A 13 -3.57 -8.19 -41.61
N THR A 14 -3.42 -9.10 -40.66
CA THR A 14 -4.48 -9.44 -39.71
C THR A 14 -4.60 -8.31 -38.69
N THR A 15 -5.57 -7.42 -38.87
CA THR A 15 -5.98 -6.47 -37.83
C THR A 15 -6.72 -7.27 -36.76
N PHE A 16 -6.04 -7.51 -35.62
CA PHE A 16 -6.75 -7.94 -34.44
C PHE A 16 -7.64 -6.80 -33.95
N PRO A 17 -8.96 -7.02 -33.75
CA PRO A 17 -9.77 -6.02 -33.10
C PRO A 17 -9.22 -5.81 -31.70
N VAL A 18 -8.76 -4.60 -31.41
CA VAL A 18 -8.56 -4.15 -30.02
C VAL A 18 -9.96 -4.18 -29.41
N LEU A 19 -10.24 -5.20 -28.64
CA LEU A 19 -11.43 -5.23 -27.80
C LEU A 19 -11.32 -4.02 -26.87
N ALA A 20 -12.09 -2.99 -27.18
CA ALA A 20 -12.27 -1.88 -26.25
C ALA A 20 -12.73 -2.50 -24.92
N GLN A 21 -11.96 -2.31 -23.89
CA GLN A 21 -12.31 -2.74 -22.54
C GLN A 21 -13.64 -2.04 -22.23
N SER A 22 -14.73 -2.78 -22.24
CA SER A 22 -16.02 -2.24 -21.86
C SER A 22 -15.90 -1.74 -20.43
N ASN A 23 -16.17 -0.48 -20.20
CA ASN A 23 -16.32 0.05 -18.84
C ASN A 23 -17.57 -0.61 -18.23
N TYR A 24 -17.38 -1.83 -17.72
CA TYR A 24 -18.45 -2.55 -17.04
C TYR A 24 -18.76 -1.80 -15.74
N VAL A 25 -19.93 -1.25 -15.66
CA VAL A 25 -20.48 -0.70 -14.41
C VAL A 25 -21.39 -1.76 -13.82
N SER A 26 -21.12 -2.14 -12.57
CA SER A 26 -21.95 -3.12 -11.88
C SER A 26 -23.38 -2.60 -11.70
N GLU A 27 -24.37 -3.38 -12.08
CA GLU A 27 -25.78 -3.07 -11.79
C GLU A 27 -26.15 -3.43 -10.35
N VAL A 28 -25.34 -4.23 -9.67
CA VAL A 28 -25.61 -4.67 -8.28
C VAL A 28 -25.31 -3.57 -7.27
N TRP A 29 -24.22 -2.83 -7.50
CA TRP A 29 -23.83 -1.74 -6.62
C TRP A 29 -23.15 -0.62 -7.41
N VAL A 30 -23.77 0.56 -7.37
CA VAL A 30 -23.23 1.80 -7.92
C VAL A 30 -23.16 2.81 -6.78
N SER A 31 -21.96 3.19 -6.37
CA SER A 31 -21.74 4.14 -5.28
C SER A 31 -22.03 5.58 -5.71
N ASP A 32 -21.64 5.96 -6.93
CA ASP A 32 -21.90 7.29 -7.49
C ASP A 32 -23.39 7.41 -7.90
N LEU A 33 -24.07 8.44 -7.39
CA LEU A 33 -25.48 8.71 -7.67
C LEU A 33 -25.68 9.64 -8.86
N GLY A 34 -24.62 10.10 -9.53
CA GLY A 34 -24.66 10.96 -10.71
C GLY A 34 -25.15 12.39 -10.47
N ASN A 35 -25.33 12.79 -9.20
CA ASN A 35 -25.86 14.12 -8.82
C ASN A 35 -24.94 14.87 -7.84
N GLY A 36 -23.64 14.54 -7.85
CA GLY A 36 -22.65 15.08 -6.93
C GLY A 36 -22.70 14.45 -5.53
N LYS A 37 -23.48 13.39 -5.34
CA LYS A 37 -23.56 12.61 -4.11
C LYS A 37 -23.14 11.17 -4.37
N TYR A 38 -22.70 10.49 -3.30
CA TYR A 38 -22.38 9.07 -3.32
C TYR A 38 -22.94 8.37 -2.08
N LYS A 39 -22.96 7.06 -2.11
CA LYS A 39 -23.34 6.21 -0.97
C LYS A 39 -22.19 5.29 -0.59
N ASN A 40 -22.08 4.99 0.70
CA ASN A 40 -21.13 4.04 1.22
C ASN A 40 -21.69 2.58 1.16
N PRO A 41 -20.80 1.59 1.02
CA PRO A 41 -19.37 1.74 0.76
C PRO A 41 -19.12 2.21 -0.68
N VAL A 42 -18.05 3.02 -0.90
CA VAL A 42 -17.67 3.44 -2.27
C VAL A 42 -17.20 2.25 -3.10
N LEU A 43 -16.63 1.23 -2.47
CA LEU A 43 -16.29 -0.07 -3.04
C LEU A 43 -17.04 -1.15 -2.28
N TYR A 44 -17.93 -1.88 -2.97
CA TYR A 44 -18.66 -3.01 -2.39
C TYR A 44 -17.86 -4.30 -2.57
N ALA A 45 -16.69 -4.33 -1.95
CA ALA A 45 -15.73 -5.43 -1.97
C ALA A 45 -14.81 -5.37 -0.76
N ASP A 46 -14.07 -6.44 -0.50
CA ASP A 46 -13.09 -6.49 0.57
C ASP A 46 -11.79 -5.77 0.15
N TYR A 47 -11.61 -4.57 0.66
CA TYR A 47 -10.40 -3.77 0.59
C TYR A 47 -10.04 -3.31 1.99
N SER A 48 -9.63 -4.26 2.85
CA SER A 48 -9.30 -3.98 4.24
C SER A 48 -8.02 -3.15 4.36
N ASP A 49 -7.95 -2.33 5.40
CA ASP A 49 -6.80 -1.48 5.72
C ASP A 49 -6.31 -0.63 4.54
N PRO A 50 -7.20 0.07 3.82
CA PRO A 50 -6.81 0.79 2.62
C PRO A 50 -5.94 1.99 2.95
N ASP A 51 -4.99 2.28 2.06
CA ASP A 51 -4.25 3.54 2.05
C ASP A 51 -4.22 4.13 0.65
N ALA A 52 -4.29 5.46 0.57
CA ALA A 52 -4.32 6.16 -0.70
C ALA A 52 -3.35 7.34 -0.73
N CYS A 53 -2.80 7.63 -1.91
CA CYS A 53 -2.04 8.84 -2.15
C CYS A 53 -2.59 9.61 -3.36
N ARG A 54 -2.38 10.94 -3.35
CA ARG A 54 -2.72 11.82 -4.45
C ARG A 54 -1.47 12.20 -5.24
N VAL A 55 -1.54 12.12 -6.56
CA VAL A 55 -0.49 12.59 -7.48
C VAL A 55 -1.15 13.45 -8.57
N GLY A 56 -0.95 14.76 -8.51
CA GLY A 56 -1.68 15.70 -9.37
C GLY A 56 -3.19 15.63 -9.09
N ASP A 57 -3.97 15.26 -10.12
CA ASP A 57 -5.42 15.09 -10.02
C ASP A 57 -5.85 13.63 -9.92
N ASP A 58 -4.90 12.74 -9.71
CA ASP A 58 -5.12 11.30 -9.64
C ASP A 58 -4.97 10.81 -8.20
N PHE A 59 -5.79 9.83 -7.82
CA PHE A 59 -5.71 9.12 -6.56
C PHE A 59 -5.40 7.65 -6.82
N TYR A 60 -4.49 7.10 -6.04
CA TYR A 60 -4.08 5.70 -6.10
C TYR A 60 -4.26 5.06 -4.74
N MET A 61 -4.85 3.88 -4.71
CA MET A 61 -5.15 3.16 -3.47
C MET A 61 -4.65 1.73 -3.56
N THR A 62 -4.20 1.21 -2.43
CA THR A 62 -3.92 -0.22 -2.21
C THR A 62 -4.48 -0.66 -0.87
N SER A 63 -4.53 -1.97 -0.63
CA SER A 63 -5.10 -2.55 0.59
C SER A 63 -4.38 -3.83 0.98
N SER A 64 -4.67 -4.35 2.18
CA SER A 64 -4.25 -5.68 2.60
C SER A 64 -4.67 -6.73 1.57
N SER A 65 -3.76 -7.60 1.20
CA SER A 65 -4.05 -8.76 0.33
C SER A 65 -3.73 -10.09 0.99
N PHE A 66 -3.12 -10.04 2.17
CA PHE A 66 -2.74 -11.21 2.94
C PHE A 66 -1.94 -12.22 2.10
N GLY A 67 -2.34 -13.49 2.06
CA GLY A 67 -1.76 -14.52 1.22
C GLY A 67 -2.36 -14.64 -0.18
N CYS A 68 -3.26 -13.71 -0.58
CA CYS A 68 -3.93 -13.74 -1.87
C CYS A 68 -3.03 -13.14 -2.98
N LEU A 69 -3.08 -13.74 -4.16
CA LEU A 69 -2.39 -13.26 -5.37
C LEU A 69 -3.42 -12.96 -6.48
N PRO A 70 -3.18 -11.93 -7.29
CA PRO A 70 -2.10 -10.95 -7.19
C PRO A 70 -2.25 -10.06 -5.95
N GLY A 71 -1.14 -9.85 -5.23
CA GLY A 71 -1.11 -9.04 -4.01
C GLY A 71 -0.89 -7.56 -4.27
N LEU A 72 -1.27 -6.72 -3.29
CA LEU A 72 -1.18 -5.27 -3.36
C LEU A 72 -1.87 -4.72 -4.61
N GLN A 73 -3.15 -4.97 -4.75
CA GLN A 73 -3.97 -4.46 -5.83
C GLN A 73 -3.93 -2.93 -5.86
N ILE A 74 -3.78 -2.36 -7.05
CA ILE A 74 -3.72 -0.91 -7.25
C ILE A 74 -5.00 -0.45 -7.92
N LEU A 75 -5.69 0.46 -7.25
CA LEU A 75 -6.87 1.12 -7.77
C LEU A 75 -6.55 2.58 -8.07
N HIS A 76 -7.17 3.10 -9.11
CA HIS A 76 -7.06 4.49 -9.55
C HIS A 76 -8.42 5.17 -9.53
N SER A 77 -8.45 6.43 -9.11
CA SER A 77 -9.64 7.28 -9.14
C SER A 77 -9.28 8.74 -9.45
N LYS A 78 -10.25 9.50 -9.95
CA LYS A 78 -10.19 10.96 -10.10
C LYS A 78 -11.00 11.72 -9.03
N ASP A 79 -11.82 11.01 -8.26
CA ASP A 79 -12.81 11.63 -7.38
C ASP A 79 -13.00 10.92 -6.03
N LEU A 80 -12.22 9.84 -5.76
CA LEU A 80 -12.31 8.99 -4.56
C LEU A 80 -13.62 8.18 -4.44
N VAL A 81 -14.48 8.24 -5.45
CA VAL A 81 -15.77 7.51 -5.50
C VAL A 81 -15.72 6.43 -6.57
N ASN A 82 -15.28 6.80 -7.76
CA ASN A 82 -15.18 5.91 -8.91
C ASN A 82 -13.76 5.35 -9.00
N TRP A 83 -13.59 4.09 -8.61
CA TRP A 83 -12.32 3.39 -8.58
C TRP A 83 -12.21 2.35 -9.68
N THR A 84 -11.06 2.30 -10.33
CA THR A 84 -10.73 1.32 -11.37
C THR A 84 -9.49 0.55 -10.98
N PHE A 85 -9.54 -0.78 -11.05
CA PHE A 85 -8.37 -1.64 -10.90
C PHE A 85 -7.43 -1.45 -12.09
N ILE A 86 -6.16 -1.13 -11.82
CA ILE A 86 -5.16 -0.84 -12.86
C ILE A 86 -3.96 -1.78 -12.85
N GLY A 87 -3.80 -2.60 -11.82
CA GLY A 87 -2.69 -3.54 -11.69
C GLY A 87 -2.48 -4.02 -10.27
N ALA A 88 -1.40 -4.75 -10.04
CA ALA A 88 -0.98 -5.21 -8.73
C ALA A 88 0.54 -5.06 -8.58
N ALA A 89 0.99 -4.70 -7.38
CA ALA A 89 2.39 -4.48 -7.11
C ALA A 89 3.16 -5.79 -6.83
N VAL A 90 2.43 -6.85 -6.47
CA VAL A 90 2.98 -8.19 -6.24
C VAL A 90 2.18 -9.19 -7.07
N PRO A 91 2.47 -9.32 -8.38
CA PRO A 91 1.67 -10.14 -9.28
C PRO A 91 1.84 -11.65 -9.07
N ASP A 92 3.03 -12.08 -8.63
CA ASP A 92 3.40 -13.48 -8.50
C ASP A 92 3.70 -13.89 -7.05
N ALA A 93 3.93 -15.18 -6.85
CA ALA A 93 4.35 -15.71 -5.56
C ALA A 93 5.60 -14.98 -5.04
N LEU A 94 5.53 -14.52 -3.79
CA LEU A 94 6.60 -13.78 -3.14
C LEU A 94 7.75 -14.72 -2.72
N ALA A 95 8.70 -15.01 -3.62
CA ALA A 95 10.01 -15.49 -3.19
C ALA A 95 10.84 -14.26 -2.75
N PRO A 96 11.46 -14.24 -1.58
CA PRO A 96 11.72 -15.28 -0.59
C PRO A 96 10.63 -15.42 0.51
N ILE A 97 9.49 -14.80 0.34
CA ILE A 97 8.40 -14.79 1.33
C ILE A 97 7.57 -16.08 1.24
N GLN A 98 8.00 -17.06 0.49
CA GLN A 98 7.29 -18.33 0.35
C GLN A 98 7.21 -19.07 1.68
N THR A 99 5.99 -19.44 2.01
CA THR A 99 5.77 -20.41 3.06
C THR A 99 5.97 -21.79 2.52
N PRO A 100 6.58 -22.67 3.31
CA PRO A 100 6.49 -24.09 3.09
C PRO A 100 5.03 -24.55 3.31
N GLU A 101 4.63 -25.53 2.59
CA GLU A 101 3.58 -26.53 2.85
C GLU A 101 2.13 -26.10 3.10
N ARG A 102 1.78 -24.93 3.65
CA ARG A 102 0.40 -24.47 3.81
C ARG A 102 0.27 -22.98 3.55
N PRO A 103 -0.48 -22.56 2.52
CA PRO A 103 -0.87 -21.18 2.38
C PRO A 103 -1.85 -20.81 3.51
N GLU A 104 -1.39 -19.97 4.43
CA GLU A 104 -2.26 -19.36 5.45
C GLU A 104 -2.82 -18.07 4.88
N HIS A 105 -4.10 -18.03 4.59
CA HIS A 105 -4.76 -16.90 3.93
C HIS A 105 -4.63 -15.59 4.71
N GLY A 106 -4.54 -15.63 6.03
CA GLY A 106 -4.49 -14.46 6.90
C GLY A 106 -3.10 -13.90 7.16
N ASN A 107 -2.03 -14.45 6.58
CA ASN A 107 -0.66 -14.00 6.80
C ASN A 107 -0.14 -13.15 5.64
N ARG A 108 1.07 -12.59 5.75
CA ARG A 108 1.92 -11.93 4.75
C ARG A 108 1.68 -10.44 4.58
N ILE A 109 0.81 -10.00 3.66
CA ILE A 109 0.66 -8.58 3.27
C ILE A 109 -0.44 -7.94 4.09
N TRP A 110 -0.05 -7.30 5.19
CA TRP A 110 -0.94 -6.58 6.09
C TRP A 110 -0.79 -5.07 5.94
N ALA A 111 -1.91 -4.35 6.02
CA ALA A 111 -2.07 -2.91 6.13
C ALA A 111 -0.98 -2.08 5.42
N PRO A 112 -0.95 -2.04 4.09
CA PRO A 112 0.06 -1.33 3.34
C PRO A 112 -0.09 0.19 3.46
N SER A 113 0.98 0.90 3.09
CA SER A 113 0.95 2.33 2.81
C SER A 113 1.47 2.59 1.42
N ILE A 114 0.76 3.41 0.65
CA ILE A 114 1.21 3.88 -0.66
C ILE A 114 1.62 5.34 -0.58
N ARG A 115 2.80 5.67 -1.11
CA ARG A 115 3.34 7.04 -1.17
C ARG A 115 3.93 7.31 -2.54
N HIS A 116 3.94 8.58 -2.93
CA HIS A 116 4.65 9.04 -4.11
C HIS A 116 5.72 10.03 -3.69
N HIS A 117 6.98 9.75 -4.06
CA HIS A 117 8.12 10.59 -3.74
C HIS A 117 9.12 10.60 -4.89
N ASN A 118 9.61 11.80 -5.29
CA ASN A 118 10.61 11.98 -6.35
C ASN A 118 10.29 11.23 -7.66
N GLY A 119 9.01 11.21 -8.07
CA GLY A 119 8.58 10.60 -9.33
C GLY A 119 8.44 9.07 -9.29
N GLU A 120 8.51 8.46 -8.12
CA GLU A 120 8.29 7.03 -7.91
C GLU A 120 7.18 6.78 -6.89
N PHE A 121 6.41 5.73 -7.10
CA PHE A 121 5.48 5.17 -6.12
C PHE A 121 6.23 4.18 -5.24
N TYR A 122 5.90 4.19 -3.95
CA TYR A 122 6.42 3.28 -2.94
C TYR A 122 5.23 2.65 -2.21
N ILE A 123 5.27 1.34 -2.03
CA ILE A 123 4.32 0.65 -1.15
C ILE A 123 5.13 -0.06 -0.08
N PHE A 124 4.81 0.24 1.17
CA PHE A 124 5.34 -0.44 2.34
C PHE A 124 4.25 -1.27 2.98
N TRP A 125 4.59 -2.44 3.48
CA TRP A 125 3.66 -3.28 4.24
C TRP A 125 4.37 -4.05 5.35
N GLY A 126 3.60 -4.55 6.31
CA GLY A 126 4.08 -5.48 7.32
C GLY A 126 3.76 -6.92 6.94
N ASP A 127 4.76 -7.78 6.98
CA ASP A 127 4.58 -9.21 7.14
C ASP A 127 4.78 -9.54 8.62
N PRO A 128 3.73 -9.99 9.35
CA PRO A 128 3.80 -10.13 10.80
C PRO A 128 4.81 -11.17 11.26
N ASP A 129 5.24 -12.06 10.39
CA ASP A 129 6.21 -13.12 10.71
C ASP A 129 7.65 -12.79 10.31
N GLN A 130 7.84 -11.84 9.38
CA GLN A 130 9.15 -11.50 8.82
C GLN A 130 9.57 -10.04 9.08
N GLY A 131 8.65 -9.07 8.95
CA GLY A 131 8.96 -7.67 9.17
C GLY A 131 8.37 -6.73 8.12
N ALA A 132 9.01 -5.56 7.96
CA ALA A 132 8.60 -4.52 7.02
C ALA A 132 9.20 -4.75 5.63
N PHE A 133 8.37 -4.74 4.61
CA PHE A 133 8.76 -4.85 3.21
C PHE A 133 8.42 -3.59 2.42
N MET A 134 9.04 -3.44 1.25
CA MET A 134 8.79 -2.35 0.32
C MET A 134 8.94 -2.83 -1.13
N VAL A 135 8.09 -2.28 -2.01
CA VAL A 135 8.26 -2.29 -3.47
C VAL A 135 8.12 -0.88 -4.01
N LYS A 136 8.71 -0.60 -5.18
CA LYS A 136 8.57 0.70 -5.83
C LYS A 136 8.42 0.59 -7.35
N ALA A 137 7.80 1.61 -7.96
CA ALA A 137 7.65 1.73 -9.41
C ALA A 137 7.54 3.19 -9.84
N LYS A 138 7.92 3.50 -11.08
CA LYS A 138 7.68 4.83 -11.69
C LYS A 138 6.24 4.98 -12.17
N ASP A 139 5.66 3.91 -12.72
CA ASP A 139 4.28 3.84 -13.15
C ASP A 139 3.48 3.02 -12.13
N PRO A 140 2.33 3.49 -11.63
CA PRO A 140 1.52 2.72 -10.71
C PRO A 140 0.97 1.40 -11.29
N LYS A 141 0.97 1.26 -12.61
CA LYS A 141 0.66 0.00 -13.30
C LYS A 141 1.83 -0.99 -13.29
N GLY A 142 3.03 -0.54 -12.89
CA GLY A 142 4.27 -1.30 -12.93
C GLY A 142 5.12 -1.06 -14.19
N PRO A 143 6.20 -1.84 -14.38
CA PRO A 143 6.60 -2.91 -13.48
C PRO A 143 7.04 -2.42 -12.10
N TRP A 144 6.65 -3.13 -11.07
CA TRP A 144 7.11 -2.93 -9.70
C TRP A 144 8.43 -3.66 -9.45
N SER A 145 9.23 -3.15 -8.55
CA SER A 145 10.47 -3.81 -8.13
C SER A 145 10.19 -5.12 -7.40
N GLU A 146 11.20 -5.97 -7.28
CA GLU A 146 11.16 -7.07 -6.32
C GLU A 146 10.98 -6.54 -4.89
N PRO A 147 10.29 -7.30 -4.01
CA PRO A 147 10.13 -6.94 -2.62
C PRO A 147 11.46 -6.85 -1.87
N VAL A 148 11.66 -5.77 -1.14
CA VAL A 148 12.83 -5.54 -0.29
C VAL A 148 12.43 -5.65 1.18
N LEU A 149 13.10 -6.51 1.95
CA LEU A 149 12.95 -6.55 3.41
C LEU A 149 13.69 -5.36 4.03
N VAL A 150 12.96 -4.31 4.36
CA VAL A 150 13.49 -3.05 4.89
C VAL A 150 13.90 -3.17 6.35
N LYS A 151 13.12 -3.93 7.13
CA LYS A 151 13.37 -4.14 8.56
C LYS A 151 12.88 -5.52 8.96
N ALA A 152 13.79 -6.41 9.30
CA ALA A 152 13.44 -7.71 9.87
C ALA A 152 12.92 -7.58 11.31
N GLY A 153 11.93 -8.40 11.66
CA GLY A 153 11.40 -8.47 13.02
C GLY A 153 9.96 -9.00 13.06
N LYS A 154 9.71 -9.97 13.93
CA LYS A 154 8.38 -10.51 14.15
C LYS A 154 7.44 -9.46 14.73
N GLY A 155 6.22 -9.45 14.22
CA GLY A 155 5.15 -8.59 14.68
C GLY A 155 5.20 -7.16 14.15
N ILE A 156 6.16 -6.78 13.31
CA ILE A 156 6.16 -5.47 12.65
C ILE A 156 5.03 -5.42 11.65
N ILE A 157 4.10 -4.49 11.84
CA ILE A 157 2.90 -4.31 11.00
C ILE A 157 2.67 -2.83 10.70
N ASP A 158 1.79 -2.55 9.72
CA ASP A 158 1.20 -1.23 9.48
C ASP A 158 2.25 -0.14 9.21
N THR A 159 3.18 -0.43 8.35
CA THR A 159 4.33 0.42 8.08
C THR A 159 3.99 1.60 7.19
N CYS A 160 4.44 2.82 7.53
CA CYS A 160 4.22 3.99 6.72
C CYS A 160 5.47 4.88 6.69
N PRO A 161 6.05 5.14 5.51
CA PRO A 161 7.23 5.98 5.39
C PRO A 161 6.88 7.47 5.38
N LEU A 162 7.85 8.29 5.78
CA LEU A 162 7.85 9.73 5.62
C LEU A 162 9.23 10.18 5.15
N TRP A 163 9.32 10.80 3.98
CA TRP A 163 10.48 11.56 3.55
C TRP A 163 10.36 12.97 4.10
N ASP A 164 11.33 13.37 4.92
CA ASP A 164 11.31 14.65 5.61
C ASP A 164 12.17 15.70 4.88
N GLU A 165 11.91 16.96 5.17
CA GLU A 165 12.63 18.13 4.66
C GLU A 165 14.08 18.19 5.15
N ASP A 166 14.41 17.46 6.22
CA ASP A 166 15.79 17.30 6.73
C ASP A 166 16.64 16.33 5.88
N GLY A 167 16.06 15.74 4.82
CA GLY A 167 16.69 14.77 3.94
C GLY A 167 16.70 13.35 4.47
N LYS A 168 16.05 13.09 5.61
CA LYS A 168 15.93 11.76 6.21
C LYS A 168 14.64 11.07 5.82
N VAL A 169 14.65 9.76 5.95
CA VAL A 169 13.45 8.93 5.76
C VAL A 169 13.12 8.24 7.07
N TYR A 170 11.88 8.39 7.51
CA TYR A 170 11.38 7.77 8.73
C TYR A 170 10.33 6.73 8.41
N LEU A 171 10.29 5.65 9.18
CA LEU A 171 9.27 4.62 9.09
C LEU A 171 8.53 4.53 10.42
N VAL A 172 7.25 4.90 10.42
CA VAL A 172 6.35 4.60 11.54
C VAL A 172 5.79 3.19 11.35
N HIS A 173 5.59 2.47 12.45
CA HIS A 173 4.97 1.15 12.45
C HIS A 173 4.36 0.79 13.80
N ALA A 174 3.49 -0.21 13.81
CA ALA A 174 2.92 -0.83 14.99
C ALA A 174 3.48 -2.26 15.21
N TYR A 175 2.93 -2.95 16.20
CA TYR A 175 3.25 -4.35 16.49
C TYR A 175 2.00 -5.19 16.67
N ALA A 176 1.98 -6.35 16.04
CA ALA A 176 1.00 -7.41 16.28
C ALA A 176 1.34 -8.20 17.56
N GLY A 177 0.52 -8.07 18.58
CA GLY A 177 0.73 -8.76 19.86
C GLY A 177 0.84 -10.27 19.74
N SER A 178 0.12 -10.87 18.79
CA SER A 178 0.17 -12.31 18.52
C SER A 178 1.51 -12.82 18.00
N ARG A 179 2.40 -11.93 17.55
CA ARG A 179 3.72 -12.27 17.00
C ARG A 179 4.87 -11.69 17.83
N ALA A 180 4.74 -10.42 18.26
CA ALA A 180 5.77 -9.70 19.01
C ALA A 180 5.65 -9.84 20.54
N GLY A 181 4.49 -10.28 21.06
CA GLY A 181 4.16 -10.18 22.47
C GLY A 181 3.95 -8.74 22.96
N LEU A 182 4.00 -7.78 22.05
CA LEU A 182 3.80 -6.35 22.25
C LEU A 182 2.74 -5.84 21.30
N LYS A 183 1.83 -4.99 21.77
CA LYS A 183 0.81 -4.28 20.97
C LYS A 183 0.53 -2.91 21.57
N SER A 184 -0.38 -2.17 20.97
CA SER A 184 -0.87 -0.88 21.46
C SER A 184 0.25 0.16 21.64
N VAL A 185 1.28 0.11 20.81
CA VAL A 185 2.36 1.11 20.76
C VAL A 185 2.63 1.51 19.31
N ILE A 186 2.96 2.79 19.13
CA ILE A 186 3.42 3.31 17.83
C ILE A 186 4.91 3.59 17.95
N THR A 187 5.67 3.16 16.95
CA THR A 187 7.13 3.25 16.93
C THR A 187 7.63 3.91 15.66
N ILE A 188 8.80 4.55 15.73
CA ILE A 188 9.48 5.15 14.58
C ILE A 188 10.93 4.68 14.55
N CYS A 189 11.44 4.37 13.35
CA CYS A 189 12.86 4.23 13.07
C CYS A 189 13.25 5.06 11.85
N GLU A 190 14.55 5.30 11.67
CA GLU A 190 15.11 5.96 10.49
C GLU A 190 15.52 4.91 9.46
N LEU A 191 15.26 5.20 8.18
CA LEU A 191 15.70 4.42 7.03
C LEU A 191 16.90 5.10 6.36
N ASN A 192 17.62 4.34 5.52
CA ASN A 192 18.58 4.92 4.60
C ASN A 192 17.87 5.79 3.54
N ALA A 193 18.64 6.62 2.83
CA ALA A 193 18.08 7.57 1.85
C ALA A 193 17.26 6.91 0.73
N GLU A 194 17.61 5.68 0.36
CA GLU A 194 16.92 4.88 -0.65
C GLU A 194 15.63 4.22 -0.12
N ALA A 195 15.35 4.39 1.17
CA ALA A 195 14.22 3.76 1.88
C ALA A 195 14.19 2.22 1.83
N THR A 196 15.36 1.59 1.64
CA THR A 196 15.50 0.15 1.46
C THR A 196 15.94 -0.59 2.72
N LYS A 197 16.36 0.14 3.77
CA LYS A 197 16.90 -0.47 4.99
C LYS A 197 16.71 0.43 6.20
N ALA A 198 16.22 -0.12 7.31
CA ALA A 198 16.25 0.54 8.61
C ALA A 198 17.68 0.67 9.12
N ILE A 199 18.09 1.88 9.50
CA ILE A 199 19.44 2.21 9.97
C ILE A 199 19.49 2.52 11.47
N THR A 200 18.33 2.62 12.12
CA THR A 200 18.23 2.78 13.58
C THR A 200 17.27 1.75 14.18
N PRO A 201 17.41 1.45 15.49
CA PRO A 201 16.38 0.75 16.24
C PRO A 201 15.05 1.51 16.22
N SER A 202 13.93 0.79 16.37
CA SER A 202 12.62 1.41 16.55
C SER A 202 12.52 1.99 17.97
N ARG A 203 11.98 3.22 18.04
CA ARG A 203 11.70 3.93 19.30
C ARG A 203 10.20 4.08 19.46
N ILE A 204 9.67 3.68 20.63
CA ILE A 204 8.27 3.94 20.99
C ILE A 204 8.09 5.46 21.11
N VAL A 205 7.14 6.00 20.35
CA VAL A 205 6.78 7.43 20.36
C VAL A 205 5.40 7.67 20.96
N PHE A 206 4.57 6.64 21.04
CA PHE A 206 3.27 6.68 21.67
C PHE A 206 2.95 5.32 22.31
N ASP A 207 2.46 5.36 23.54
CA ASP A 207 1.97 4.22 24.29
C ASP A 207 0.47 4.37 24.52
N GLY A 208 -0.32 3.48 23.89
CA GLY A 208 -1.76 3.50 23.95
C GLY A 208 -2.38 2.55 24.98
N HIS A 209 -1.59 1.88 25.82
CA HIS A 209 -2.12 0.83 26.72
C HIS A 209 -3.19 1.33 27.68
N GLU A 210 -3.14 2.57 28.12
CA GLU A 210 -4.14 3.10 29.06
C GLU A 210 -5.42 3.57 28.35
N ALA A 211 -5.30 4.46 27.35
CA ALA A 211 -6.44 5.18 26.78
C ALA A 211 -6.79 4.77 25.35
N HIS A 212 -5.84 4.19 24.61
CA HIS A 212 -5.97 3.90 23.18
C HIS A 212 -5.52 2.46 22.86
N GLN A 213 -6.04 1.51 23.61
CA GLN A 213 -5.72 0.09 23.41
C GLN A 213 -5.98 -0.34 21.96
N THR A 214 -5.15 -1.27 21.48
CA THR A 214 -5.16 -1.71 20.08
C THR A 214 -4.91 -0.53 19.13
N CYS A 215 -4.00 0.40 19.51
CA CYS A 215 -3.51 1.39 18.57
C CYS A 215 -2.54 0.73 17.58
N GLU A 216 -2.90 0.86 16.30
CA GLU A 216 -2.22 0.25 15.15
C GLU A 216 -2.49 1.09 13.88
N GLY A 217 -2.18 0.63 12.69
CA GLY A 217 -2.52 1.32 11.43
C GLY A 217 -1.95 2.75 11.27
N PRO A 218 -0.74 3.10 11.79
CA PRO A 218 -0.30 4.48 11.75
C PRO A 218 -0.04 4.96 10.34
N LYS A 219 -0.54 6.18 10.02
CA LYS A 219 -0.23 6.92 8.79
C LYS A 219 0.49 8.20 9.16
N PHE A 220 1.65 8.44 8.54
CA PHE A 220 2.62 9.46 8.95
C PHE A 220 2.68 10.59 7.95
N TYR A 221 2.53 11.83 8.43
CA TYR A 221 2.54 13.05 7.63
C TYR A 221 3.29 14.17 8.32
N LYS A 222 3.85 15.09 7.51
CA LYS A 222 4.36 16.39 8.00
C LYS A 222 3.60 17.52 7.31
N ARG A 223 3.12 18.48 8.08
CA ARG A 223 2.42 19.64 7.56
C ARG A 223 2.60 20.83 8.49
N ASN A 224 2.92 21.99 7.90
CA ASN A 224 3.07 23.27 8.63
C ASN A 224 4.02 23.15 9.84
N GLY A 225 5.14 22.45 9.68
CA GLY A 225 6.16 22.27 10.72
C GLY A 225 5.78 21.30 11.85
N TYR A 226 4.70 20.54 11.67
CA TYR A 226 4.28 19.51 12.63
C TYR A 226 4.26 18.14 11.98
N TYR A 227 4.64 17.12 12.73
CA TYR A 227 4.45 15.71 12.43
C TYR A 227 3.08 15.28 12.94
N TYR A 228 2.36 14.53 12.14
CA TYR A 228 1.06 13.97 12.45
C TYR A 228 1.09 12.46 12.26
N ILE A 229 0.60 11.72 13.25
CA ILE A 229 0.35 10.29 13.14
C ILE A 229 -1.15 10.08 13.32
N PHE A 230 -1.80 9.62 12.25
CA PHE A 230 -3.19 9.18 12.29
C PHE A 230 -3.19 7.68 12.54
N HIS A 231 -3.93 7.22 13.54
CA HIS A 231 -4.05 5.80 13.79
C HIS A 231 -5.41 5.45 14.42
N PRO A 232 -5.99 4.29 14.10
CA PRO A 232 -7.13 3.77 14.83
C PRO A 232 -6.72 3.23 16.20
N ALA A 233 -7.69 3.13 17.10
CA ALA A 233 -7.60 2.44 18.36
C ALA A 233 -8.94 1.77 18.68
N GLY A 234 -9.01 0.92 19.71
CA GLY A 234 -10.23 0.25 20.16
C GLY A 234 -10.57 -1.05 19.44
N GLY A 235 -9.79 -1.41 18.41
CA GLY A 235 -10.01 -2.63 17.61
C GLY A 235 -11.20 -2.54 16.64
N VAL A 236 -11.40 -3.62 15.87
CA VAL A 236 -12.36 -3.67 14.75
C VAL A 236 -13.82 -3.36 15.13
N PRO A 237 -14.39 -3.92 16.23
CA PRO A 237 -15.82 -3.74 16.50
C PRO A 237 -16.21 -2.33 16.94
N THR A 238 -15.32 -1.62 17.62
CA THR A 238 -15.63 -0.36 18.31
C THR A 238 -14.52 0.69 18.13
N GLY A 239 -13.78 0.61 17.03
CA GLY A 239 -12.63 1.47 16.77
C GLY A 239 -12.98 2.96 16.62
N TRP A 240 -12.03 3.79 16.98
CA TRP A 240 -12.08 5.24 16.77
C TRP A 240 -10.77 5.76 16.19
N GLN A 241 -10.81 6.93 15.58
CA GLN A 241 -9.64 7.60 15.02
C GLN A 241 -8.94 8.44 16.08
N VAL A 242 -7.61 8.29 16.19
CA VAL A 242 -6.72 9.14 16.99
C VAL A 242 -5.81 9.91 16.04
N VAL A 243 -5.50 11.16 16.39
CA VAL A 243 -4.53 12.00 15.70
C VAL A 243 -3.53 12.52 16.70
N LEU A 244 -2.30 12.08 16.57
CA LEU A 244 -1.15 12.55 17.34
C LEU A 244 -0.47 13.69 16.60
N ARG A 245 0.09 14.68 17.34
CA ARG A 245 0.80 15.81 16.75
C ARG A 245 2.02 16.20 17.58
N SER A 246 3.15 16.42 16.91
CA SER A 246 4.39 16.90 17.55
C SER A 246 5.16 17.83 16.63
N LYS A 247 6.02 18.68 17.21
CA LYS A 247 7.03 19.45 16.47
C LYS A 247 8.29 18.63 16.16
N ASN A 248 8.50 17.54 16.87
CA ASN A 248 9.66 16.67 16.73
C ASN A 248 9.21 15.29 16.24
N VAL A 249 9.98 14.71 15.31
CA VAL A 249 9.68 13.41 14.71
C VAL A 249 9.53 12.27 15.74
N TYR A 250 10.26 12.34 16.82
CA TYR A 250 10.20 11.36 17.91
C TYR A 250 9.34 11.82 19.11
N GLY A 251 8.52 12.84 18.92
CA GLY A 251 7.65 13.33 19.99
C GLY A 251 8.29 14.31 20.94
N PRO A 252 7.62 14.61 22.08
CA PRO A 252 6.40 13.94 22.55
C PRO A 252 5.18 14.23 21.68
N TYR A 253 4.37 13.21 21.49
CA TYR A 253 3.10 13.27 20.79
C TYR A 253 1.93 13.42 21.74
#